data_b40b763cb50494096d6901445e35777a
#
_entry.id   b40b763cb50494096d6901445e35777a
#
_cell.length_a   1.000
_cell.length_b   1.000
_cell.length_c   1.000
_cell.angle_alpha   90.00
_cell.angle_beta   90.00
_cell.angle_gamma   90.00
#
_symmetry.space_group_name_H-M   'P 1'
#
loop_
_entity.id
_entity.type
_entity.pdbx_description
1 polymer ?
#
loop_
_entity_poly.entity_id
_entity_poly.type
_entity_poly.pdbx_seq_one_letter_code
_entity_poly.pdbx_strand_id
1 'polypeptide(L)'
;SLLEQLRGEVRETLSGFEQIGDEELYDCIDQAIVGQAGRQYLPLGQRIELKNRLFDSFRRLDILQELVDDPEVTEIMVNGKDDIFIERGGRLERWNHSFERVEQLEDMIQQIVSKINRVVNVSRPIADARLVEDGSRVHIVLPPIALDGPVVTIRKFPEPITIEHLIQ
;
A
#
# COMPACT_ATOMS: atom_id res chain seq x y z
N SER A 1 6.06 16.96 1.39
CA SER A 1 6.86 16.50 0.27
C SER A 1 6.13 16.71 -1.05
N LEU A 2 6.86 16.68 -2.15
CA LEU A 2 6.28 16.78 -3.48
C LEU A 2 5.30 15.63 -3.77
N LEU A 3 5.66 14.44 -3.35
CA LEU A 3 4.81 13.26 -3.53
C LEU A 3 3.47 13.42 -2.83
N GLU A 4 3.46 13.92 -1.59
CA GLU A 4 2.24 14.18 -0.85
C GLU A 4 1.37 15.25 -1.50
N GLN A 5 2.01 16.31 -1.98
CA GLN A 5 1.31 17.39 -2.66
C GLN A 5 0.60 16.88 -3.91
N LEU A 6 1.31 16.12 -4.74
CA LEU A 6 0.75 15.54 -5.96
C LEU A 6 -0.34 14.52 -5.63
N ARG A 7 -0.15 13.73 -4.59
CA ARG A 7 -1.14 12.76 -4.14
C ARG A 7 -2.45 13.45 -3.75
N GLY A 8 -2.33 14.56 -3.03
CA GLY A 8 -3.50 15.39 -2.66
C GLY A 8 -4.23 15.94 -3.88
N GLU A 9 -3.49 16.44 -4.88
CA GLU A 9 -4.08 16.95 -6.12
C GLU A 9 -4.82 15.86 -6.89
N VAL A 10 -4.23 14.68 -7.00
CA VAL A 10 -4.86 13.55 -7.68
C VAL A 10 -6.11 13.11 -6.91
N ARG A 11 -6.02 13.04 -5.59
CA ARG A 11 -7.16 12.66 -4.75
C ARG A 11 -8.34 13.62 -4.93
N GLU A 12 -8.09 14.92 -4.97
CA GLU A 12 -9.14 15.91 -5.21
C GLU A 12 -9.80 15.71 -6.57
N THR A 13 -9.00 15.44 -7.61
CA THR A 13 -9.52 15.17 -8.93
C THR A 13 -10.40 13.94 -8.96
N LEU A 14 -10.04 12.92 -8.17
CA LEU A 14 -10.77 11.66 -8.12
C LEU A 14 -11.97 11.67 -7.16
N SER A 15 -12.15 12.71 -6.37
CA SER A 15 -13.16 12.72 -5.30
C SER A 15 -14.60 12.56 -5.78
N GLY A 16 -14.88 12.80 -7.06
CA GLY A 16 -16.20 12.61 -7.64
C GLY A 16 -16.44 11.23 -8.25
N PHE A 17 -15.46 10.34 -8.19
CA PHE A 17 -15.57 9.02 -8.83
C PHE A 17 -15.63 7.91 -7.78
N GLU A 18 -16.61 7.01 -7.92
CA GLU A 18 -16.73 5.83 -7.06
C GLU A 18 -15.72 4.74 -7.45
N GLN A 19 -15.57 4.56 -8.75
CA GLN A 19 -14.59 3.61 -9.30
C GLN A 19 -13.89 4.25 -10.47
N ILE A 20 -12.59 4.03 -10.55
CA ILE A 20 -11.79 4.56 -11.63
C ILE A 20 -10.87 3.46 -12.14
N GLY A 21 -10.74 3.36 -13.47
CA GLY A 21 -9.85 2.41 -14.10
C GLY A 21 -8.40 2.85 -14.02
N ASP A 22 -7.48 1.90 -14.23
CA ASP A 22 -6.05 2.19 -14.17
C ASP A 22 -5.62 3.26 -15.16
N GLU A 23 -6.18 3.21 -16.37
CA GLU A 23 -5.87 4.19 -17.42
C GLU A 23 -6.28 5.60 -17.01
N GLU A 24 -7.48 5.73 -16.45
CA GLU A 24 -7.96 7.02 -15.96
C GLU A 24 -7.14 7.54 -14.80
N LEU A 25 -6.70 6.64 -13.91
CA LEU A 25 -5.84 7.01 -12.79
C LEU A 25 -4.48 7.50 -13.30
N TYR A 26 -3.89 6.81 -14.27
CA TYR A 26 -2.64 7.25 -14.88
C TYR A 26 -2.78 8.62 -15.54
N ASP A 27 -3.92 8.88 -16.21
CA ASP A 27 -4.16 10.17 -16.83
C ASP A 27 -4.21 11.30 -15.79
N CYS A 28 -4.90 11.07 -14.67
CA CYS A 28 -4.94 12.04 -13.58
C CYS A 28 -3.57 12.32 -13.00
N ILE A 29 -2.78 11.27 -12.82
CA ILE A 29 -1.41 11.38 -12.30
C ILE A 29 -0.53 12.16 -13.28
N ASP A 30 -0.62 11.84 -14.56
CA ASP A 30 0.14 12.53 -15.59
C ASP A 30 -0.19 14.02 -15.63
N GLN A 31 -1.46 14.38 -15.53
CA GLN A 31 -1.88 15.78 -15.50
C GLN A 31 -1.33 16.51 -14.29
N ALA A 32 -1.32 15.90 -13.13
CA ALA A 32 -0.77 16.49 -11.93
C ALA A 32 0.75 16.72 -12.06
N ILE A 33 1.45 15.75 -12.63
CA ILE A 33 2.90 15.86 -12.84
C ILE A 33 3.23 16.93 -13.88
N VAL A 34 2.48 17.00 -14.97
CA VAL A 34 2.67 18.03 -16.00
C VAL A 34 2.44 19.42 -15.41
N GLY A 35 1.40 19.59 -14.59
CA GLY A 35 1.15 20.84 -13.90
C GLY A 35 2.31 21.24 -12.99
N GLN A 36 2.88 20.30 -12.27
CA GLN A 36 4.02 20.55 -11.39
C GLN A 36 5.30 20.86 -12.19
N ALA A 37 5.50 20.18 -13.32
CA ALA A 37 6.64 20.44 -14.19
C ALA A 37 6.65 21.86 -14.77
N GLY A 38 5.49 22.48 -14.87
CA GLY A 38 5.37 23.89 -15.26
C GLY A 38 5.79 24.87 -14.17
N ARG A 39 5.87 24.40 -12.92
CA ARG A 39 6.23 25.23 -11.76
C ARG A 39 7.66 25.04 -11.31
N GLN A 40 8.22 23.86 -11.53
CA GLN A 40 9.59 23.55 -11.17
C GLN A 40 10.16 22.53 -12.15
N TYR A 41 11.49 22.48 -12.23
CA TYR A 41 12.15 21.53 -13.11
C TYR A 41 12.03 20.10 -12.56
N LEU A 42 11.48 19.21 -13.38
CA LEU A 42 11.36 17.79 -13.06
C LEU A 42 12.03 16.97 -14.18
N PRO A 43 13.21 16.39 -13.93
CA PRO A 43 13.83 15.48 -14.90
C PRO A 43 12.93 14.29 -15.22
N LEU A 44 13.09 13.72 -16.40
CA LEU A 44 12.26 12.60 -16.86
C LEU A 44 12.29 11.42 -15.89
N GLY A 45 13.48 11.07 -15.38
CA GLY A 45 13.61 9.99 -14.41
C GLY A 45 12.80 10.21 -13.14
N GLN A 46 12.80 11.47 -12.66
CA GLN A 46 12.03 11.84 -11.48
C GLN A 46 10.52 11.79 -11.77
N ARG A 47 10.09 12.21 -12.96
CA ARG A 47 8.68 12.12 -13.34
C ARG A 47 8.19 10.67 -13.38
N ILE A 48 8.99 9.78 -13.93
CA ILE A 48 8.65 8.35 -13.99
C ILE A 48 8.56 7.77 -12.59
N GLU A 49 9.51 8.09 -11.72
CA GLU A 49 9.49 7.62 -10.34
C GLU A 49 8.26 8.13 -9.61
N LEU A 50 7.93 9.41 -9.73
CA LEU A 50 6.74 10.01 -9.12
C LEU A 50 5.46 9.34 -9.62
N LYS A 51 5.38 9.11 -10.92
CA LYS A 51 4.22 8.45 -11.53
C LYS A 51 4.01 7.06 -10.94
N ASN A 52 5.05 6.26 -10.86
CA ASN A 52 4.97 4.91 -10.32
C ASN A 52 4.61 4.91 -8.84
N ARG A 53 5.21 5.79 -8.06
CA ARG A 53 4.92 5.89 -6.63
C ARG A 53 3.49 6.37 -6.37
N LEU A 54 3.02 7.32 -7.15
CA LEU A 54 1.63 7.79 -7.04
C LEU A 54 0.64 6.69 -7.40
N PHE A 55 0.89 5.98 -8.50
CA PHE A 55 0.03 4.87 -8.89
C PHE A 55 -0.03 3.80 -7.80
N ASP A 56 1.11 3.40 -7.27
CA ASP A 56 1.18 2.40 -6.22
C ASP A 56 0.42 2.83 -4.97
N SER A 57 0.49 4.13 -4.62
CA SER A 57 -0.21 4.63 -3.43
C SER A 57 -1.74 4.60 -3.58
N PHE A 58 -2.27 4.61 -4.81
CA PHE A 58 -3.70 4.55 -5.06
C PHE A 58 -4.24 3.16 -5.38
N ARG A 59 -3.41 2.26 -5.87
CA ARG A 59 -3.84 0.94 -6.35
C ARG A 59 -3.21 -0.23 -5.62
N ARG A 60 -2.04 -0.05 -5.05
CA ARG A 60 -1.28 -1.10 -4.41
C ARG A 60 -1.12 -0.81 -2.93
N LEU A 61 -0.16 -1.46 -2.31
CA LEU A 61 0.02 -1.40 -0.87
C LEU A 61 0.94 -0.27 -0.41
N ASP A 62 1.02 0.80 -1.18
CA ASP A 62 1.80 2.00 -0.88
C ASP A 62 3.26 1.60 -0.59
N ILE A 63 3.81 2.07 0.54
CA ILE A 63 5.20 1.78 0.88
C ILE A 63 5.46 0.30 1.13
N LEU A 64 4.43 -0.47 1.48
CA LEU A 64 4.59 -1.91 1.75
C LEU A 64 4.75 -2.74 0.48
N GLN A 65 4.51 -2.15 -0.68
CA GLN A 65 4.55 -2.92 -1.93
C GLN A 65 5.92 -3.57 -2.17
N GLU A 66 7.01 -2.87 -1.87
CA GLU A 66 8.34 -3.45 -2.04
C GLU A 66 8.57 -4.65 -1.13
N LEU A 67 7.97 -4.65 0.07
CA LEU A 67 8.07 -5.78 0.99
C LEU A 67 7.24 -6.97 0.52
N VAL A 68 6.06 -6.70 -0.02
CA VAL A 68 5.21 -7.75 -0.57
C VAL A 68 5.89 -8.40 -1.78
N ASP A 69 6.58 -7.61 -2.58
CA ASP A 69 7.28 -8.09 -3.77
C ASP A 69 8.61 -8.79 -3.44
N ASP A 70 9.15 -8.61 -2.24
CA ASP A 70 10.41 -9.21 -1.83
C ASP A 70 10.19 -10.68 -1.41
N PRO A 71 10.73 -11.65 -2.14
CA PRO A 71 10.49 -13.07 -1.84
C PRO A 71 11.10 -13.52 -0.51
N GLU A 72 12.06 -12.78 0.04
CA GLU A 72 12.67 -13.11 1.32
C GLU A 72 11.84 -12.67 2.51
N VAL A 73 10.94 -11.72 2.33
CA VAL A 73 10.05 -11.23 3.37
C VAL A 73 8.85 -12.18 3.47
N THR A 74 8.65 -12.77 4.63
CA THR A 74 7.58 -13.74 4.87
C THR A 74 6.42 -13.15 5.66
N GLU A 75 6.67 -12.13 6.47
CA GLU A 75 5.63 -11.50 7.28
C GLU A 75 5.92 -10.02 7.42
N ILE A 76 4.85 -9.23 7.41
CA ILE A 76 4.91 -7.78 7.58
C ILE A 76 3.94 -7.41 8.69
N MET A 77 4.42 -6.69 9.70
CA MET A 77 3.61 -6.26 10.83
C MET A 77 3.66 -4.74 10.92
N VAL A 78 2.53 -4.09 10.73
CA VAL A 78 2.40 -2.65 10.82
C VAL A 78 1.65 -2.33 12.11
N ASN A 79 2.30 -1.61 13.00
CA ASN A 79 1.75 -1.22 14.29
C ASN A 79 1.67 0.31 14.35
N GLY A 80 0.62 0.87 13.77
CA GLY A 80 0.53 2.30 13.54
C GLY A 80 1.40 2.74 12.37
N LYS A 81 1.46 4.03 12.12
CA LYS A 81 2.19 4.55 10.95
C LYS A 81 3.71 4.45 11.05
N ASP A 82 4.25 4.36 12.27
CA ASP A 82 5.70 4.48 12.50
C ASP A 82 6.41 3.16 12.77
N ASP A 83 5.72 2.18 13.31
CA ASP A 83 6.34 0.93 13.76
C ASP A 83 6.02 -0.21 12.80
N ILE A 84 6.93 -0.46 11.89
CA ILE A 84 6.80 -1.54 10.91
C ILE A 84 7.91 -2.56 11.15
N PHE A 85 7.50 -3.81 11.32
CA PHE A 85 8.42 -4.93 11.53
C PHE A 85 8.23 -5.94 10.41
N ILE A 86 9.32 -6.59 10.02
CA ILE A 86 9.28 -7.62 8.98
C ILE A 86 10.00 -8.86 9.45
N GLU A 87 9.57 -10.00 8.95
CA GLU A 87 10.32 -11.24 9.09
C GLU A 87 10.99 -11.56 7.77
N ARG A 88 12.31 -11.64 7.81
CA ARG A 88 13.12 -11.92 6.64
C ARG A 88 14.12 -13.01 6.98
N GLY A 89 14.08 -14.12 6.23
CA GLY A 89 14.97 -15.24 6.46
C GLY A 89 14.89 -15.83 7.87
N GLY A 90 13.69 -15.84 8.45
CA GLY A 90 13.47 -16.34 9.80
C GLY A 90 13.83 -15.37 10.91
N ARG A 91 14.21 -14.15 10.58
CA ARG A 91 14.58 -13.13 11.57
C ARG A 91 13.57 -11.99 11.54
N LEU A 92 13.15 -11.58 12.74
CA LEU A 92 12.32 -10.40 12.92
C LEU A 92 13.21 -9.16 13.00
N GLU A 93 12.91 -8.16 12.18
CA GLU A 93 13.66 -6.90 12.18
C GLU A 93 12.72 -5.72 12.02
N ARG A 94 13.14 -4.57 12.54
CA ARG A 94 12.41 -3.32 12.35
C ARG A 94 12.76 -2.73 10.99
N TRP A 95 11.74 -2.36 10.22
CA TRP A 95 11.93 -1.72 8.92
C TRP A 95 12.19 -0.22 9.10
N ASN A 96 13.08 0.34 8.28
CA ASN A 96 13.53 1.73 8.38
C ASN A 96 12.53 2.75 7.84
N HIS A 97 11.42 2.31 7.30
CA HIS A 97 10.45 3.21 6.67
C HIS A 97 9.19 3.28 7.50
N SER A 98 8.44 4.35 7.30
CA SER A 98 7.16 4.55 7.96
C SER A 98 6.21 5.23 7.00
N PHE A 99 4.90 5.19 7.31
CA PHE A 99 3.93 6.02 6.61
C PHE A 99 4.13 7.46 7.05
N GLU A 100 4.00 8.40 6.13
CA GLU A 100 4.12 9.83 6.46
C GLU A 100 2.97 10.29 7.33
N ARG A 101 1.78 9.74 7.09
CA ARG A 101 0.55 10.07 7.80
C ARG A 101 -0.25 8.82 8.10
N VAL A 102 -1.03 8.87 9.17
CA VAL A 102 -1.93 7.78 9.49
C VAL A 102 -3.01 7.59 8.41
N GLU A 103 -3.40 8.65 7.74
CA GLU A 103 -4.38 8.61 6.66
C GLU A 103 -3.92 7.75 5.49
N GLN A 104 -2.62 7.74 5.18
CA GLN A 104 -2.07 6.84 4.16
C GLN A 104 -2.29 5.38 4.53
N LEU A 105 -2.03 5.04 5.79
CA LEU A 105 -2.23 3.68 6.29
C LEU A 105 -3.71 3.32 6.23
N GLU A 106 -4.59 4.22 6.65
CA GLU A 106 -6.03 4.01 6.62
C GLU A 106 -6.54 3.83 5.19
N ASP A 107 -6.06 4.63 4.25
CA ASP A 107 -6.42 4.50 2.83
C ASP A 107 -6.00 3.16 2.26
N MET A 108 -4.80 2.71 2.59
CA MET A 108 -4.31 1.41 2.18
C MET A 108 -5.21 0.29 2.71
N ILE A 109 -5.61 0.37 3.97
CA ILE A 109 -6.52 -0.59 4.58
C ILE A 109 -7.84 -0.63 3.84
N GLN A 110 -8.42 0.53 3.54
CA GLN A 110 -9.69 0.59 2.81
C GLN A 110 -9.57 0.04 1.40
N GLN A 111 -8.45 0.25 0.74
CA GLN A 111 -8.21 -0.36 -0.57
C GLN A 111 -8.16 -1.88 -0.51
N ILE A 112 -7.52 -2.43 0.51
CA ILE A 112 -7.44 -3.88 0.68
C ILE A 112 -8.84 -4.47 0.89
N VAL A 113 -9.62 -3.89 1.80
CA VAL A 113 -10.92 -4.46 2.15
C VAL A 113 -11.98 -4.21 1.09
N SER A 114 -11.88 -3.11 0.34
CA SER A 114 -12.86 -2.81 -0.71
C SER A 114 -12.81 -3.81 -1.87
N LYS A 115 -11.64 -4.35 -2.16
CA LYS A 115 -11.46 -5.35 -3.23
C LYS A 115 -12.17 -6.67 -2.94
N ILE A 116 -12.50 -6.93 -1.69
CA ILE A 116 -13.14 -8.18 -1.27
C ILE A 116 -14.54 -7.95 -0.68
N ASN A 117 -15.12 -6.77 -0.90
CA ASN A 117 -16.44 -6.37 -0.39
C ASN A 117 -16.57 -6.49 1.12
N ARG A 118 -15.49 -6.27 1.84
CA ARG A 118 -15.53 -6.21 3.30
C ARG A 118 -15.50 -4.77 3.78
N VAL A 119 -16.01 -4.55 4.99
CA VAL A 119 -16.01 -3.23 5.61
C VAL A 119 -15.27 -3.33 6.94
N VAL A 120 -14.33 -2.42 7.15
CA VAL A 120 -13.66 -2.27 8.43
C VAL A 120 -13.77 -0.80 8.85
N ASN A 121 -14.29 -0.56 10.05
CA ASN A 121 -14.46 0.79 10.60
C ASN A 121 -14.62 0.69 12.12
N VAL A 122 -14.97 1.82 12.77
CA VAL A 122 -15.13 1.87 14.23
C VAL A 122 -16.14 0.85 14.74
N SER A 123 -17.19 0.56 13.96
CA SER A 123 -18.21 -0.43 14.33
C SER A 123 -17.77 -1.86 14.09
N ARG A 124 -16.88 -2.09 13.12
CA ARG A 124 -16.32 -3.39 12.80
C ARG A 124 -14.80 -3.26 12.68
N PRO A 125 -14.11 -3.19 13.82
CA PRO A 125 -12.69 -2.83 13.82
C PRO A 125 -11.72 -3.96 13.50
N ILE A 126 -12.22 -5.18 13.29
CA ILE A 126 -11.38 -6.33 12.99
C ILE A 126 -11.82 -6.92 11.66
N ALA A 127 -10.85 -7.18 10.78
CA ALA A 127 -11.12 -7.84 9.51
C ALA A 127 -9.99 -8.80 9.14
N ASP A 128 -10.35 -9.92 8.55
CA ASP A 128 -9.41 -10.84 7.92
C ASP A 128 -9.68 -10.83 6.42
N ALA A 129 -8.61 -10.76 5.65
CA ALA A 129 -8.70 -10.64 4.22
C ALA A 129 -7.57 -11.42 3.54
N ARG A 130 -7.62 -11.47 2.21
CA ARG A 130 -6.51 -11.98 1.40
C ARG A 130 -6.22 -10.98 0.31
N LEU A 131 -4.94 -10.78 0.03
CA LEU A 131 -4.55 -9.92 -1.09
C LEU A 131 -4.94 -10.60 -2.39
N VAL A 132 -5.55 -9.84 -3.28
CA VAL A 132 -6.00 -10.34 -4.58
C VAL A 132 -4.80 -10.76 -5.44
N GLU A 133 -3.70 -10.03 -5.30
CA GLU A 133 -2.52 -10.21 -6.15
C GLU A 133 -1.80 -11.54 -5.91
N ASP A 134 -1.63 -11.93 -4.65
CA ASP A 134 -0.81 -13.11 -4.33
C ASP A 134 -1.45 -14.06 -3.29
N GLY A 135 -2.64 -13.73 -2.81
CA GLY A 135 -3.34 -14.54 -1.81
C GLY A 135 -2.79 -14.45 -0.40
N SER A 136 -1.87 -13.52 -0.13
CA SER A 136 -1.35 -13.32 1.23
C SER A 136 -2.48 -13.01 2.20
N ARG A 137 -2.36 -13.53 3.43
CA ARG A 137 -3.35 -13.25 4.47
C ARG A 137 -3.10 -11.90 5.10
N VAL A 138 -4.17 -11.13 5.30
CA VAL A 138 -4.11 -9.82 5.93
C VAL A 138 -5.05 -9.82 7.12
N HIS A 139 -4.53 -9.44 8.29
CA HIS A 139 -5.32 -9.25 9.50
C HIS A 139 -5.24 -7.78 9.87
N ILE A 140 -6.40 -7.15 10.07
CA ILE A 140 -6.51 -5.72 10.32
C ILE A 140 -7.24 -5.49 11.63
N VAL A 141 -6.67 -4.66 12.50
CA VAL A 141 -7.31 -4.23 13.75
C VAL A 141 -7.27 -2.71 13.84
N LEU A 142 -8.43 -2.10 13.98
CA LEU A 142 -8.54 -0.65 14.10
C LEU A 142 -8.72 -0.21 15.56
N PRO A 143 -8.42 1.07 15.89
CA PRO A 143 -8.84 1.63 17.16
C PRO A 143 -10.36 1.54 17.35
N PRO A 144 -10.87 1.40 18.57
CA PRO A 144 -10.16 1.47 19.85
C PRO A 144 -9.51 0.15 20.30
N ILE A 145 -9.69 -0.95 19.58
CA ILE A 145 -9.07 -2.22 19.96
C ILE A 145 -7.55 -2.12 19.85
N ALA A 146 -7.05 -1.59 18.73
CA ALA A 146 -5.63 -1.26 18.59
C ALA A 146 -5.41 0.14 19.18
N LEU A 147 -4.61 0.23 20.25
CA LEU A 147 -4.48 1.47 21.04
C LEU A 147 -3.63 2.54 20.37
N ASP A 148 -2.62 2.14 19.58
CA ASP A 148 -1.63 3.06 19.01
C ASP A 148 -1.87 3.33 17.52
N GLY A 149 -3.08 3.13 17.06
CA GLY A 149 -3.43 3.28 15.66
C GLY A 149 -3.74 1.95 14.99
N PRO A 150 -4.03 1.94 13.68
CA PRO A 150 -4.34 0.70 12.98
C PRO A 150 -3.18 -0.29 13.01
N VAL A 151 -3.51 -1.56 13.18
CA VAL A 151 -2.54 -2.67 13.11
C VAL A 151 -2.87 -3.52 11.90
N VAL A 152 -1.88 -3.78 11.07
CA VAL A 152 -2.02 -4.61 9.89
C VAL A 152 -0.93 -5.68 9.91
N THR A 153 -1.33 -6.93 9.83
CA THR A 153 -0.39 -8.05 9.71
C THR A 153 -0.60 -8.72 8.38
N ILE A 154 0.46 -8.83 7.59
CA ILE A 154 0.42 -9.50 6.29
C ILE A 154 1.32 -10.72 6.40
N ARG A 155 0.72 -11.90 6.25
CA ARG A 155 1.45 -13.16 6.22
C ARG A 155 1.46 -13.66 4.79
N LYS A 156 2.63 -13.66 4.18
CA LYS A 156 2.76 -14.06 2.80
C LYS A 156 2.66 -15.57 2.67
N PHE A 157 2.07 -16.02 1.58
CA PHE A 157 2.10 -17.42 1.24
C PHE A 157 3.52 -17.80 0.86
N PRO A 158 4.04 -18.92 1.40
CA PRO A 158 5.25 -19.48 0.82
C PRO A 158 4.95 -19.81 -0.64
N GLU A 159 5.92 -19.60 -1.53
CA GLU A 159 5.73 -19.98 -2.92
C GLU A 159 5.30 -21.44 -2.98
N PRO A 160 4.24 -21.77 -3.78
CA PRO A 160 3.85 -23.16 -3.89
C PRO A 160 5.03 -23.97 -4.41
N ILE A 161 5.34 -25.05 -3.67
CA ILE A 161 6.37 -25.98 -4.12
C ILE A 161 5.84 -26.65 -5.37
N THR A 162 6.39 -26.31 -6.52
CA THR A 162 6.04 -26.95 -7.78
C THR A 162 6.75 -28.28 -7.89
N ILE A 163 6.24 -29.13 -8.78
CA ILE A 163 6.90 -30.42 -9.07
C ILE A 163 8.35 -30.20 -9.49
N GLU A 164 8.62 -29.15 -10.22
CA GLU A 164 9.96 -28.77 -10.63
C GLU A 164 10.88 -28.48 -9.46
N HIS A 165 10.39 -27.78 -8.45
CA HIS A 165 11.16 -27.51 -7.24
C HIS A 165 11.40 -28.78 -6.43
N LEU A 166 10.48 -29.74 -6.45
CA LEU A 166 10.65 -30.99 -5.74
C LEU A 166 11.67 -31.92 -6.39
N ILE A 167 11.83 -31.81 -7.69
CA ILE A 167 12.77 -32.63 -8.47
C ILE A 167 14.19 -32.09 -8.35
N GLN A 168 14.32 -30.82 -8.12
CA GLN A 168 15.63 -30.19 -7.86
C GLN A 168 16.15 -30.50 -6.45
#